data_bed358ef2ed9d4e063c5a1ac5d5ba128
#
_entry.id   bed358ef2ed9d4e063c5a1ac5d5ba128
#
_cell.length_a   1.000
_cell.length_b   1.000
_cell.length_c   1.000
_cell.angle_alpha   90.00
_cell.angle_beta   90.00
_cell.angle_gamma   90.00
#
_symmetry.space_group_name_H-M   'P 1'
#
loop_
_entity.id
_entity.type
_entity.pdbx_description
1 polymer ?
#
loop_
_entity_poly.entity_id
_entity_poly.type
_entity_poly.pdbx_seq_one_letter_code
_entity_poly.pdbx_strand_id
1 'polypeptide(L)'
;MAITNDGQPAGPIQFTDVQAGKRFFIGAASPTTPTDGDIWMDADVLNNAGQNLLVTTTLSGASTDISVLSLYKNMRVVFRGVRPSIDATVKITVNDDVTNYASGTSLFSLASFKAGVTTNHMVLDLLDTQDTASFEWGSLQGVYTNASNVVTTINSIGIYTQTTALSKITISLSTGTFSGGTALVYGVN
;
A
#
# COMPACT_ATOMS: atom_id res chain seq x y z
N MET A 1 -9.75 -3.18 38.43
CA MET A 1 -9.82 -2.35 37.19
C MET A 1 -11.21 -2.51 36.64
N ALA A 2 -12.07 -1.51 36.77
CA ALA A 2 -13.45 -1.55 36.27
C ALA A 2 -13.49 -0.82 34.91
N ILE A 3 -14.02 -1.49 33.90
CA ILE A 3 -14.33 -0.88 32.60
C ILE A 3 -15.76 -0.41 32.69
N THR A 4 -16.00 0.90 32.67
CA THR A 4 -17.34 1.47 32.61
C THR A 4 -17.62 1.93 31.20
N ASN A 5 -18.59 1.32 30.55
CA ASN A 5 -19.19 1.81 29.31
C ASN A 5 -20.48 2.54 29.71
N ASP A 6 -20.47 3.86 29.70
CA ASP A 6 -21.56 4.73 30.16
C ASP A 6 -22.64 4.98 29.11
N GLY A 7 -22.72 4.17 28.06
CA GLY A 7 -23.80 4.25 27.06
C GLY A 7 -23.72 5.43 26.10
N GLN A 8 -22.61 6.14 26.03
CA GLN A 8 -22.40 7.19 25.04
C GLN A 8 -22.07 6.59 23.65
N PRO A 9 -22.55 7.20 22.56
CA PRO A 9 -22.24 6.72 21.23
C PRO A 9 -20.74 6.89 20.94
N ALA A 10 -20.04 5.78 20.80
CA ALA A 10 -18.68 5.64 20.27
C ALA A 10 -17.64 6.66 20.82
N GLY A 11 -17.66 6.89 22.14
CA GLY A 11 -16.62 7.66 22.81
C GLY A 11 -15.38 6.79 23.11
N PRO A 12 -14.22 7.41 23.39
CA PRO A 12 -13.00 6.68 23.74
C PRO A 12 -13.22 5.82 25.00
N ILE A 13 -12.65 4.62 24.98
CA ILE A 13 -12.65 3.73 26.16
C ILE A 13 -11.83 4.41 27.26
N GLN A 14 -12.42 4.64 28.42
CA GLN A 14 -11.76 5.27 29.55
C GLN A 14 -11.31 4.23 30.57
N PHE A 15 -10.07 4.24 30.94
CA PHE A 15 -9.55 3.52 32.10
C PHE A 15 -9.28 4.54 33.19
N THR A 16 -10.01 4.46 34.29
CA THR A 16 -9.80 5.38 35.42
C THR A 16 -8.94 4.67 36.48
N ASP A 17 -7.76 5.20 36.75
CA ASP A 17 -7.01 4.84 37.93
C ASP A 17 -7.57 5.66 39.12
N VAL A 18 -8.33 4.98 39.95
CA VAL A 18 -9.04 5.57 41.09
C VAL A 18 -8.08 6.16 42.15
N GLN A 19 -6.83 5.72 42.18
CA GLN A 19 -5.85 6.19 43.19
C GLN A 19 -5.14 7.50 42.80
N ALA A 20 -5.02 7.79 41.51
CA ALA A 20 -4.25 8.94 41.03
C ALA A 20 -5.09 10.05 40.40
N GLY A 21 -6.40 9.86 40.20
CA GLY A 21 -7.25 10.83 39.48
C GLY A 21 -6.88 11.01 38.02
N LYS A 22 -6.00 10.14 37.49
CA LYS A 22 -5.54 10.16 36.11
C LYS A 22 -6.37 9.23 35.24
N ARG A 23 -6.61 9.66 34.03
CA ARG A 23 -7.43 8.91 33.06
C ARG A 23 -6.58 8.50 31.89
N PHE A 24 -6.87 7.33 31.37
CA PHE A 24 -6.28 6.83 30.15
C PHE A 24 -7.35 6.72 29.07
N PHE A 25 -7.15 7.39 27.97
CA PHE A 25 -8.09 7.44 26.85
C PHE A 25 -7.53 6.69 25.64
N ILE A 26 -8.38 5.93 24.96
CA ILE A 26 -8.09 5.37 23.64
C ILE A 26 -9.21 5.80 22.72
N GLY A 27 -8.88 6.55 21.67
CA GLY A 27 -9.88 7.02 20.71
C GLY A 27 -9.26 7.77 19.55
N ALA A 28 -10.01 7.89 18.44
CA ALA A 28 -9.59 8.59 17.24
C ALA A 28 -9.53 10.13 17.39
N ALA A 29 -10.00 10.66 18.51
CA ALA A 29 -9.92 12.08 18.82
C ALA A 29 -9.45 12.30 20.25
N SER A 30 -8.69 13.37 20.48
CA SER A 30 -8.27 13.76 21.83
C SER A 30 -9.51 14.04 22.71
N PRO A 31 -9.44 13.77 24.02
CA PRO A 31 -10.53 14.09 24.93
C PRO A 31 -10.81 15.58 24.94
N THR A 32 -12.09 15.95 24.99
CA THR A 32 -12.54 17.35 24.94
C THR A 32 -12.20 18.16 26.20
N THR A 33 -11.93 17.46 27.30
CA THR A 33 -11.58 18.06 28.60
C THR A 33 -10.41 17.30 29.22
N PRO A 34 -9.19 17.43 28.68
CA PRO A 34 -8.02 16.80 29.28
C PRO A 34 -7.67 17.48 30.61
N THR A 35 -7.26 16.70 31.60
CA THR A 35 -6.68 17.18 32.86
C THR A 35 -5.20 16.84 32.90
N ASP A 36 -4.42 17.60 33.66
CA ASP A 36 -2.97 17.36 33.77
C ASP A 36 -2.69 15.93 34.25
N GLY A 37 -1.88 15.24 33.46
CA GLY A 37 -1.52 13.85 33.68
C GLY A 37 -2.47 12.80 33.07
N ASP A 38 -3.49 13.21 32.32
CA ASP A 38 -4.23 12.28 31.47
C ASP A 38 -3.33 11.76 30.33
N ILE A 39 -3.45 10.48 30.02
CA ILE A 39 -2.77 9.85 28.90
C ILE A 39 -3.81 9.55 27.82
N TRP A 40 -3.57 10.08 26.63
CA TRP A 40 -4.37 9.77 25.46
C TRP A 40 -3.55 8.94 24.47
N MET A 41 -4.14 7.86 23.99
CA MET A 41 -3.60 7.06 22.90
C MET A 41 -4.57 7.11 21.73
N ASP A 42 -4.07 7.54 20.59
CA ASP A 42 -4.81 7.51 19.35
C ASP A 42 -5.12 6.05 18.96
N ALA A 43 -6.42 5.73 18.83
CA ALA A 43 -6.84 4.39 18.44
C ALA A 43 -6.36 4.03 17.03
N ASP A 44 -6.19 5.02 16.16
CA ASP A 44 -5.68 4.82 14.81
C ASP A 44 -4.22 4.40 14.84
N VAL A 45 -3.42 4.92 15.79
CA VAL A 45 -2.02 4.50 16.00
C VAL A 45 -1.95 3.07 16.56
N LEU A 46 -2.88 2.68 17.42
CA LEU A 46 -2.91 1.31 17.98
C LEU A 46 -3.38 0.27 16.96
N ASN A 47 -4.27 0.65 16.05
CA ASN A 47 -4.75 -0.23 14.97
C ASN A 47 -3.73 -0.36 13.84
N ASN A 48 -2.74 0.53 13.76
CA ASN A 48 -1.76 0.64 12.70
C ASN A 48 -0.38 0.08 13.08
N ALA A 49 -0.33 -1.05 13.77
CA ALA A 49 0.92 -1.73 14.08
C ALA A 49 1.66 -2.15 12.78
N GLY A 50 2.21 -1.15 12.08
CA GLY A 50 3.12 -1.31 10.96
C GLY A 50 2.56 -1.10 9.55
N GLN A 51 1.24 -1.21 9.30
CA GLN A 51 0.67 -1.01 7.95
C GLN A 51 -0.71 -0.34 8.00
N ASN A 52 -0.86 0.76 7.29
CA ASN A 52 -2.12 1.49 7.17
C ASN A 52 -2.66 1.40 5.75
N LEU A 53 -3.87 0.86 5.56
CA LEU A 53 -4.51 0.83 4.23
C LEU A 53 -4.91 2.26 3.83
N LEU A 54 -4.30 2.76 2.78
CA LEU A 54 -4.49 4.12 2.26
C LEU A 54 -5.53 4.18 1.16
N VAL A 55 -5.45 3.27 0.20
CA VAL A 55 -6.36 3.25 -0.95
C VAL A 55 -6.54 1.84 -1.50
N THR A 56 -7.74 1.59 -2.04
CA THR A 56 -8.05 0.41 -2.84
C THR A 56 -8.46 0.86 -4.24
N THR A 57 -7.76 0.40 -5.26
CA THR A 57 -8.00 0.76 -6.66
C THR A 57 -8.37 -0.48 -7.47
N THR A 58 -9.46 -0.43 -8.24
CA THR A 58 -9.79 -1.48 -9.21
C THR A 58 -8.96 -1.31 -10.47
N LEU A 59 -8.33 -2.37 -10.93
CA LEU A 59 -7.56 -2.36 -12.17
C LEU A 59 -8.51 -2.35 -13.37
N SER A 60 -8.33 -1.40 -14.30
CA SER A 60 -9.18 -1.21 -15.47
C SER A 60 -8.41 -0.54 -16.62
N GLY A 61 -8.95 -0.62 -17.84
CA GLY A 61 -8.29 -0.05 -19.01
C GLY A 61 -6.95 -0.72 -19.34
N ALA A 62 -6.18 -0.13 -20.22
CA ALA A 62 -4.82 -0.60 -20.57
C ALA A 62 -3.79 -0.29 -19.49
N SER A 63 -4.07 0.72 -18.66
CA SER A 63 -3.25 1.11 -17.50
C SER A 63 -4.15 1.61 -16.39
N THR A 64 -3.67 1.48 -15.15
CA THR A 64 -4.33 2.01 -13.95
C THR A 64 -3.30 2.78 -13.13
N ASP A 65 -3.60 4.04 -12.86
CA ASP A 65 -2.83 4.90 -11.99
C ASP A 65 -3.29 4.73 -10.55
N ILE A 66 -2.31 4.64 -9.64
CA ILE A 66 -2.49 4.50 -8.22
C ILE A 66 -1.81 5.69 -7.57
N SER A 67 -2.60 6.61 -7.01
CA SER A 67 -2.07 7.76 -6.30
C SER A 67 -1.43 7.30 -4.99
N VAL A 68 -0.23 7.78 -4.74
CA VAL A 68 0.56 7.50 -3.56
C VAL A 68 0.47 8.72 -2.64
N LEU A 69 0.08 8.51 -1.40
CA LEU A 69 0.03 9.57 -0.43
C LEU A 69 1.42 9.84 0.13
N SER A 70 1.84 11.10 0.08
CA SER A 70 3.19 11.58 0.41
C SER A 70 3.57 11.56 1.90
N LEU A 71 2.85 10.84 2.75
CA LEU A 71 3.05 10.86 4.19
C LEU A 71 3.88 9.68 4.74
N TYR A 72 4.14 8.68 3.92
CA TYR A 72 4.80 7.45 4.35
C TYR A 72 6.14 7.28 3.64
N LYS A 73 7.17 7.01 4.43
CA LYS A 73 8.51 6.75 3.93
C LYS A 73 8.60 5.43 3.17
N ASN A 74 7.83 4.44 3.59
CA ASN A 74 7.77 3.13 2.94
C ASN A 74 6.34 2.79 2.56
N MET A 75 6.17 2.07 1.48
CA MET A 75 4.85 1.69 0.96
C MET A 75 4.83 0.24 0.52
N ARG A 76 3.68 -0.38 0.73
CA ARG A 76 3.38 -1.72 0.21
C ARG A 76 2.15 -1.67 -0.69
N VAL A 77 2.26 -2.21 -1.89
CA VAL A 77 1.13 -2.37 -2.80
C VAL A 77 0.86 -3.85 -3.02
N VAL A 78 -0.35 -4.30 -2.66
CA VAL A 78 -0.79 -5.68 -2.85
C VAL A 78 -1.71 -5.74 -4.05
N PHE A 79 -1.24 -6.34 -5.14
CA PHE A 79 -2.04 -6.60 -6.33
C PHE A 79 -2.71 -7.96 -6.20
N ARG A 80 -4.04 -8.00 -6.30
CA ARG A 80 -4.84 -9.22 -6.18
C ARG A 80 -5.62 -9.47 -7.46
N GLY A 81 -5.53 -10.70 -7.97
CA GLY A 81 -6.30 -11.16 -9.13
C GLY A 81 -6.03 -10.35 -10.39
N VAL A 82 -4.79 -9.93 -10.62
CA VAL A 82 -4.38 -9.18 -11.83
C VAL A 82 -4.73 -10.00 -13.07
N ARG A 83 -5.67 -9.52 -13.84
CA ARG A 83 -6.26 -10.30 -14.93
C ARG A 83 -6.31 -9.48 -16.22
N PRO A 84 -5.41 -9.74 -17.19
CA PRO A 84 -5.54 -9.16 -18.52
C PRO A 84 -6.67 -9.82 -19.32
N SER A 85 -7.27 -9.07 -20.26
CA SER A 85 -8.30 -9.56 -21.18
C SER A 85 -7.72 -10.44 -22.29
N ILE A 86 -6.46 -10.23 -22.63
CA ILE A 86 -5.64 -11.05 -23.54
C ILE A 86 -4.26 -11.26 -22.92
N ASP A 87 -3.50 -12.23 -23.39
CA ASP A 87 -2.14 -12.48 -22.89
C ASP A 87 -1.27 -11.23 -23.06
N ALA A 88 -0.72 -10.68 -21.97
CA ALA A 88 -0.02 -9.41 -21.97
C ALA A 88 1.11 -9.35 -20.94
N THR A 89 2.18 -8.66 -21.29
CA THR A 89 3.24 -8.27 -20.34
C THR A 89 2.69 -7.22 -19.38
N VAL A 90 2.98 -7.37 -18.10
CA VAL A 90 2.64 -6.40 -17.06
C VAL A 90 3.86 -5.54 -16.77
N LYS A 91 3.70 -4.22 -16.77
CA LYS A 91 4.73 -3.25 -16.39
C LYS A 91 4.27 -2.43 -15.19
N ILE A 92 5.21 -2.08 -14.33
CA ILE A 92 5.03 -1.14 -13.22
C ILE A 92 6.01 0.00 -13.41
N THR A 93 5.47 1.22 -13.50
CA THR A 93 6.24 2.47 -13.59
C THR A 93 5.88 3.38 -12.41
N VAL A 94 6.72 4.37 -12.14
CA VAL A 94 6.51 5.38 -11.11
C VAL A 94 6.62 6.77 -11.70
N ASN A 95 5.85 7.73 -11.18
CA ASN A 95 5.87 9.15 -11.58
C ASN A 95 5.74 9.40 -13.08
N ASP A 96 5.03 8.54 -13.85
CA ASP A 96 4.95 8.57 -15.33
C ASP A 96 6.29 8.46 -16.06
N ASP A 97 7.34 8.09 -15.37
CA ASP A 97 8.65 7.98 -15.95
C ASP A 97 8.79 6.69 -16.76
N VAL A 98 9.49 6.78 -17.89
CA VAL A 98 9.78 5.64 -18.78
C VAL A 98 11.26 5.51 -19.11
N THR A 99 12.13 6.27 -18.45
CA THR A 99 13.56 6.36 -18.79
C THR A 99 14.50 6.19 -17.60
N ASN A 100 14.09 6.60 -16.42
CA ASN A 100 14.97 6.75 -15.27
C ASN A 100 14.92 5.51 -14.34
N TYR A 101 15.23 4.37 -14.91
CA TYR A 101 15.35 3.10 -14.17
C TYR A 101 16.75 2.52 -14.37
N ALA A 102 17.27 1.84 -13.36
CA ALA A 102 18.59 1.19 -13.46
C ALA A 102 18.64 0.11 -14.56
N SER A 103 17.47 -0.43 -14.92
CA SER A 103 17.34 -1.39 -16.02
C SER A 103 16.01 -1.21 -16.75
N GLY A 104 16.07 -0.97 -18.06
CA GLY A 104 14.89 -0.90 -18.91
C GLY A 104 14.10 0.42 -18.81
N THR A 105 12.79 0.34 -19.07
CA THR A 105 11.88 1.49 -19.20
C THR A 105 10.73 1.43 -18.15
N SER A 106 10.94 0.71 -17.08
CA SER A 106 9.97 0.53 -16.00
C SER A 106 10.67 0.04 -14.74
N LEU A 107 10.06 0.24 -13.59
CA LEU A 107 10.55 -0.33 -12.33
C LEU A 107 10.54 -1.86 -12.39
N PHE A 108 9.46 -2.43 -12.96
CA PHE A 108 9.34 -3.86 -13.23
C PHE A 108 8.69 -4.10 -14.59
N SER A 109 9.22 -5.09 -15.33
CA SER A 109 8.61 -5.61 -16.55
C SER A 109 8.53 -7.13 -16.42
N LEU A 110 7.32 -7.65 -16.30
CA LEU A 110 7.06 -9.06 -16.08
C LEU A 110 6.71 -9.74 -17.40
N ALA A 111 7.04 -11.01 -17.53
CA ALA A 111 6.65 -11.81 -18.71
C ALA A 111 5.11 -11.85 -18.88
N SER A 112 4.66 -12.29 -20.05
CA SER A 112 3.25 -12.27 -20.42
C SER A 112 2.38 -13.08 -19.46
N PHE A 113 1.43 -12.42 -18.85
CA PHE A 113 0.38 -13.02 -18.01
C PHE A 113 -0.70 -13.64 -18.90
N LYS A 114 -1.18 -14.80 -18.49
CA LYS A 114 -2.29 -15.50 -19.15
C LYS A 114 -3.60 -14.74 -18.97
N ALA A 115 -4.31 -14.57 -20.06
CA ALA A 115 -5.64 -13.96 -20.08
C ALA A 115 -6.64 -14.72 -19.19
N GLY A 116 -7.51 -13.99 -18.52
CA GLY A 116 -8.62 -14.53 -17.73
C GLY A 116 -8.27 -15.24 -16.43
N VAL A 117 -6.99 -15.40 -16.09
CA VAL A 117 -6.54 -16.06 -14.85
C VAL A 117 -6.68 -15.13 -13.66
N THR A 118 -7.33 -15.58 -12.59
CA THR A 118 -7.63 -14.79 -11.37
C THR A 118 -6.64 -15.00 -10.23
N THR A 119 -5.73 -15.95 -10.35
CA THR A 119 -4.77 -16.33 -9.28
C THR A 119 -3.45 -15.59 -9.36
N ASN A 120 -3.36 -14.53 -10.16
CA ASN A 120 -2.15 -13.71 -10.24
C ASN A 120 -2.13 -12.70 -9.08
N HIS A 121 -1.19 -12.86 -8.18
CA HIS A 121 -1.03 -12.03 -7.00
C HIS A 121 0.42 -11.55 -6.87
N MET A 122 0.60 -10.27 -6.55
CA MET A 122 1.91 -9.66 -6.38
C MET A 122 1.92 -8.74 -5.17
N VAL A 123 3.06 -8.63 -4.53
CA VAL A 123 3.34 -7.63 -3.49
C VAL A 123 4.54 -6.83 -3.95
N LEU A 124 4.35 -5.52 -4.03
CA LEU A 124 5.39 -4.53 -4.29
C LEU A 124 5.67 -3.79 -3.00
N ASP A 125 6.88 -3.90 -2.49
CA ASP A 125 7.39 -3.07 -1.40
C ASP A 125 8.28 -1.98 -2.00
N LEU A 126 8.00 -0.74 -1.66
CA LEU A 126 8.75 0.45 -2.05
C LEU A 126 9.34 1.09 -0.79
N LEU A 127 10.61 1.41 -0.84
CA LEU A 127 11.36 1.98 0.27
C LEU A 127 11.85 3.37 -0.09
N ASP A 128 11.92 4.21 0.94
CA ASP A 128 12.39 5.60 0.86
C ASP A 128 11.61 6.49 -0.13
N THR A 129 10.32 6.21 -0.34
CA THR A 129 9.45 6.84 -1.34
C THR A 129 9.30 8.36 -1.21
N GLN A 130 9.76 8.94 -0.11
CA GLN A 130 9.73 10.38 0.16
C GLN A 130 11.13 11.01 0.25
N ASP A 131 12.17 10.21 0.08
CA ASP A 131 13.54 10.72 0.07
C ASP A 131 13.83 11.42 -1.26
N THR A 132 14.32 12.66 -1.18
CA THR A 132 14.73 13.44 -2.34
C THR A 132 16.26 13.52 -2.47
N ALA A 133 17.01 12.74 -1.71
CA ALA A 133 18.46 12.72 -1.69
C ALA A 133 19.04 11.38 -2.22
N SER A 134 18.27 10.31 -2.23
CA SER A 134 18.70 8.98 -2.69
C SER A 134 17.75 8.39 -3.72
N PHE A 135 18.18 7.33 -4.39
CA PHE A 135 17.35 6.60 -5.33
C PHE A 135 16.31 5.76 -4.58
N GLU A 136 15.12 5.71 -5.13
CA GLU A 136 14.07 4.85 -4.64
C GLU A 136 14.26 3.43 -5.18
N TRP A 137 13.96 2.44 -4.35
CA TRP A 137 14.01 1.07 -4.76
C TRP A 137 12.80 0.27 -4.27
N GLY A 138 12.50 -0.79 -5.00
CA GLY A 138 11.39 -1.65 -4.68
C GLY A 138 11.73 -3.12 -4.87
N SER A 139 11.04 -3.97 -4.12
CA SER A 139 11.01 -5.41 -4.34
C SER A 139 9.63 -5.85 -4.77
N LEU A 140 9.58 -6.72 -5.78
CA LEU A 140 8.34 -7.31 -6.28
C LEU A 140 8.39 -8.82 -6.09
N GLN A 141 7.41 -9.34 -5.35
CA GLN A 141 7.25 -10.76 -5.09
C GLN A 141 5.84 -11.22 -5.46
N GLY A 142 5.70 -12.47 -5.86
CA GLY A 142 4.37 -13.00 -6.16
C GLY A 142 4.36 -14.25 -7.00
N VAL A 143 3.17 -14.55 -7.51
CA VAL A 143 2.92 -15.65 -8.43
C VAL A 143 1.97 -15.20 -9.54
N TYR A 144 2.20 -15.72 -10.73
CA TYR A 144 1.29 -15.53 -11.87
C TYR A 144 1.30 -16.76 -12.78
N THR A 145 0.27 -16.90 -13.57
CA THR A 145 0.24 -17.89 -14.65
C THR A 145 0.72 -17.21 -15.94
N ASN A 146 1.75 -17.73 -16.56
CA ASN A 146 2.30 -17.18 -17.81
C ASN A 146 1.48 -17.60 -19.04
N ALA A 147 1.76 -17.02 -20.21
CA ALA A 147 1.06 -17.31 -21.46
C ALA A 147 1.09 -18.79 -21.86
N SER A 148 2.12 -19.54 -21.42
CA SER A 148 2.19 -21.00 -21.63
C SER A 148 1.39 -21.82 -20.61
N ASN A 149 0.56 -21.18 -19.81
CA ASN A 149 -0.26 -21.80 -18.76
C ASN A 149 0.53 -22.46 -17.64
N VAL A 150 1.71 -21.92 -17.34
CA VAL A 150 2.60 -22.38 -16.25
C VAL A 150 2.57 -21.37 -15.13
N VAL A 151 2.40 -21.85 -13.88
CA VAL A 151 2.51 -21.00 -12.68
C VAL A 151 3.98 -20.64 -12.48
N THR A 152 4.24 -19.36 -12.39
CA THR A 152 5.59 -18.78 -12.29
C THR A 152 5.68 -17.88 -11.08
N THR A 153 6.78 -17.94 -10.35
CA THR A 153 7.08 -17.04 -9.22
C THR A 153 7.75 -15.76 -9.70
N ILE A 154 7.48 -14.68 -8.97
CA ILE A 154 8.13 -13.38 -9.14
C ILE A 154 9.00 -13.13 -7.91
N ASN A 155 10.26 -12.77 -8.13
CA ASN A 155 11.16 -12.24 -7.10
C ASN A 155 12.17 -11.32 -7.80
N SER A 156 11.92 -10.02 -7.75
CA SER A 156 12.69 -9.02 -8.49
C SER A 156 12.95 -7.78 -7.64
N ILE A 157 14.04 -7.09 -7.90
CA ILE A 157 14.37 -5.78 -7.34
C ILE A 157 14.43 -4.77 -8.50
N GLY A 158 13.82 -3.62 -8.31
CA GLY A 158 13.85 -2.48 -9.23
C GLY A 158 14.40 -1.24 -8.55
N ILE A 159 15.10 -0.39 -9.31
CA ILE A 159 15.65 0.87 -8.83
C ILE A 159 15.17 1.99 -9.76
N TYR A 160 14.57 3.02 -9.16
CA TYR A 160 14.23 4.27 -9.82
C TYR A 160 15.34 5.27 -9.53
N THR A 161 15.96 5.79 -10.59
CA THR A 161 17.20 6.56 -10.49
C THR A 161 16.98 8.08 -10.38
N GLN A 162 15.77 8.50 -10.08
CA GLN A 162 15.46 9.88 -9.73
C GLN A 162 15.41 10.06 -8.22
N THR A 163 15.68 11.28 -7.79
CA THR A 163 15.61 11.71 -6.39
C THR A 163 14.37 12.57 -6.14
N THR A 164 13.25 12.20 -6.73
CA THR A 164 11.96 12.89 -6.59
C THR A 164 11.00 12.00 -5.82
N ALA A 165 10.35 12.58 -4.82
CA ALA A 165 9.34 11.83 -4.04
C ALA A 165 8.32 11.12 -4.94
N LEU A 166 7.96 9.92 -4.57
CA LEU A 166 6.99 9.11 -5.28
C LEU A 166 5.59 9.71 -5.11
N SER A 167 4.95 10.04 -6.21
CA SER A 167 3.58 10.58 -6.22
C SER A 167 2.57 9.61 -6.82
N LYS A 168 3.03 8.73 -7.70
CA LYS A 168 2.16 7.82 -8.46
C LYS A 168 2.88 6.53 -8.83
N ILE A 169 2.12 5.44 -8.79
CA ILE A 169 2.49 4.14 -9.37
C ILE A 169 1.51 3.86 -10.51
N THR A 170 2.00 3.44 -11.66
CA THR A 170 1.16 3.00 -12.77
C THR A 170 1.43 1.51 -13.05
N ILE A 171 0.38 0.70 -13.04
CA ILE A 171 0.41 -0.67 -13.57
C ILE A 171 -0.21 -0.67 -14.95
N SER A 172 0.47 -1.25 -15.94
CA SER A 172 0.03 -1.24 -17.33
C SER A 172 0.24 -2.58 -18.02
N LEU A 173 -0.52 -2.80 -19.08
CA LEU A 173 -0.42 -3.95 -19.97
C LEU A 173 0.23 -3.54 -21.29
N SER A 174 1.04 -4.43 -21.87
CA SER A 174 1.62 -4.21 -23.21
C SER A 174 0.55 -4.21 -24.31
N THR A 175 -0.58 -4.84 -24.08
CA THR A 175 -1.71 -4.95 -25.02
C THR A 175 -2.98 -5.32 -24.26
N GLY A 176 -4.16 -5.03 -24.84
CA GLY A 176 -5.46 -5.31 -24.21
C GLY A 176 -5.77 -4.40 -23.02
N THR A 177 -6.64 -4.86 -22.16
CA THR A 177 -7.10 -4.15 -20.97
C THR A 177 -7.15 -5.08 -19.77
N PHE A 178 -7.12 -4.51 -18.56
CA PHE A 178 -7.45 -5.28 -17.37
C PHE A 178 -8.93 -5.68 -17.40
N SER A 179 -9.20 -6.98 -17.26
CA SER A 179 -10.56 -7.55 -17.10
C SER A 179 -10.88 -7.78 -15.62
N GLY A 180 -9.99 -7.41 -14.72
CA GLY A 180 -10.18 -7.46 -13.28
C GLY A 180 -8.87 -7.40 -12.51
N GLY A 181 -9.01 -7.29 -11.21
CA GLY A 181 -7.94 -7.16 -10.25
C GLY A 181 -8.09 -5.92 -9.40
N THR A 182 -7.41 -5.90 -8.27
CA THR A 182 -7.36 -4.76 -7.35
C THR A 182 -5.93 -4.52 -6.88
N ALA A 183 -5.62 -3.26 -6.61
CA ALA A 183 -4.43 -2.83 -5.91
C ALA A 183 -4.83 -2.25 -4.55
N LEU A 184 -4.24 -2.75 -3.47
CA LEU A 184 -4.38 -2.22 -2.13
C LEU A 184 -3.05 -1.57 -1.75
N VAL A 185 -3.08 -0.29 -1.38
CA VAL A 185 -1.89 0.47 -1.00
C VAL A 185 -1.86 0.66 0.50
N TYR A 186 -0.74 0.32 1.08
CA TYR A 186 -0.49 0.47 2.51
C TYR A 186 0.70 1.41 2.74
N GLY A 187 0.56 2.36 3.64
CA GLY A 187 1.68 3.05 4.26
C GLY A 187 2.33 2.12 5.29
N VAL A 188 3.65 2.09 5.32
CA VAL A 188 4.44 1.27 6.25
C VAL A 188 5.32 2.20 7.09
N ASN A 189 5.19 2.10 8.42
CA ASN A 189 5.98 2.86 9.40
C ASN A 189 7.19 2.07 9.86
#